data_33c69f9edd74dd25be7013f173b3eb6f
#
_entry.id   33c69f9edd74dd25be7013f173b3eb6f
#
_cell.length_a   1.000
_cell.length_b   1.000
_cell.length_c   1.000
_cell.angle_alpha   90.00
_cell.angle_beta   90.00
_cell.angle_gamma   90.00
#
_symmetry.space_group_name_H-M   'P 1'
#
loop_
_entity.id
_entity.type
_entity.pdbx_description
1 polymer ?
#
loop_
_entity_poly.entity_id
_entity_poly.type
_entity_poly.pdbx_seq_one_letter_code
_entity_poly.pdbx_strand_id
1 'polypeptide(L)'
;MAKSLADLRVCIFDVFGTVVDWRGSLIQDLPGLGKKYGMDTDWTSFADDWRGLYQPQMHRVRKGELPWTNIDELHKEAFEMLLTKRGLKHPGEEGAWEFTHLWHKLRPWPDSNEGIGNDVRFEELIEIQHSQGVRRNQGMKAEVVR
;
A
#
# COMPACT_ATOMS: atom_id res chain seq x y z
N MET A 1 16.04 17.59 31.05
CA MET A 1 15.33 16.42 31.63
C MET A 1 14.91 15.51 30.46
N ALA A 2 15.31 14.27 30.47
CA ALA A 2 14.83 13.31 29.50
C ALA A 2 13.33 13.03 29.77
N LYS A 3 12.47 13.22 28.77
CA LYS A 3 11.06 12.85 28.88
C LYS A 3 10.93 11.34 29.01
N SER A 4 10.11 10.87 29.95
CA SER A 4 9.81 9.46 30.10
C SER A 4 8.93 8.97 28.94
N LEU A 5 9.07 7.71 28.54
CA LEU A 5 8.14 7.07 27.61
C LEU A 5 6.67 7.14 28.08
N ALA A 6 6.45 7.23 29.41
CA ALA A 6 5.13 7.40 30.00
C ALA A 6 4.47 8.77 29.67
N ASP A 7 5.24 9.75 29.16
CA ASP A 7 4.71 11.06 28.77
C ASP A 7 4.27 11.10 27.29
N LEU A 8 4.47 10.01 26.54
CA LEU A 8 4.03 9.91 25.15
C LEU A 8 2.50 9.82 25.08
N ARG A 9 1.91 10.71 24.29
CA ARG A 9 0.45 10.75 24.04
C ARG A 9 0.06 10.22 22.67
N VAL A 10 1.00 10.18 21.72
CA VAL A 10 0.77 9.78 20.33
C VAL A 10 2.01 9.09 19.81
N CYS A 11 1.83 7.95 19.16
CA CYS A 11 2.84 7.29 18.34
C CYS A 11 2.38 7.30 16.89
N ILE A 12 3.28 7.62 15.97
CA ILE A 12 3.04 7.58 14.53
C ILE A 12 3.98 6.53 13.95
N PHE A 13 3.41 5.58 13.22
CA PHE A 13 4.18 4.51 12.60
C PHE A 13 4.17 4.68 11.07
N ASP A 14 5.31 4.43 10.44
CA ASP A 14 5.34 4.06 9.02
C ASP A 14 4.77 2.64 8.91
N VAL A 15 4.03 2.34 7.86
CA VAL A 15 3.31 1.06 7.74
C VAL A 15 4.00 0.11 6.77
N PHE A 16 4.27 0.56 5.53
CA PHE A 16 4.81 -0.33 4.50
C PHE A 16 6.29 -0.64 4.72
N GLY A 17 6.59 -1.87 5.16
CA GLY A 17 7.93 -2.34 5.47
C GLY A 17 8.33 -2.16 6.94
N THR A 18 7.57 -1.35 7.71
CA THR A 18 7.77 -1.16 9.16
C THR A 18 6.79 -2.02 9.95
N VAL A 19 5.50 -1.90 9.67
CA VAL A 19 4.44 -2.65 10.37
C VAL A 19 4.06 -3.92 9.59
N VAL A 20 4.02 -3.84 8.26
CA VAL A 20 3.62 -4.95 7.39
C VAL A 20 4.74 -5.35 6.43
N ASP A 21 4.86 -6.64 6.18
CA ASP A 21 5.69 -7.22 5.12
C ASP A 21 4.94 -7.13 3.78
N TRP A 22 4.98 -5.95 3.17
CA TRP A 22 4.33 -5.73 1.87
C TRP A 22 4.93 -6.63 0.78
N ARG A 23 6.26 -6.82 0.78
CA ARG A 23 6.97 -7.56 -0.26
C ARG A 23 6.66 -9.04 -0.19
N GLY A 24 6.83 -9.65 0.99
CA GLY A 24 6.52 -11.06 1.20
C GLY A 24 5.05 -11.38 0.96
N SER A 25 4.14 -10.48 1.39
CA SER A 25 2.71 -10.63 1.15
C SER A 25 2.38 -10.66 -0.34
N LEU A 26 2.88 -9.71 -1.12
CA LEU A 26 2.62 -9.65 -2.56
C LEU A 26 3.24 -10.85 -3.30
N ILE A 27 4.50 -11.21 -3.00
CA ILE A 27 5.17 -12.35 -3.64
C ILE A 27 4.41 -13.66 -3.37
N GLN A 28 3.80 -13.79 -2.20
CA GLN A 28 3.00 -14.97 -1.85
C GLN A 28 1.66 -15.01 -2.59
N ASP A 29 0.97 -13.89 -2.76
CA ASP A 29 -0.41 -13.86 -3.25
C ASP A 29 -0.53 -13.62 -4.77
N LEU A 30 0.40 -12.87 -5.38
CA LEU A 30 0.41 -12.59 -6.82
C LEU A 30 0.37 -13.82 -7.71
N PRO A 31 1.15 -14.91 -7.46
CA PRO A 31 1.12 -16.09 -8.30
C PRO A 31 -0.27 -16.75 -8.38
N GLY A 32 -1.03 -16.74 -7.29
CA GLY A 32 -2.39 -17.28 -7.23
C GLY A 32 -3.34 -16.55 -8.17
N LEU A 33 -3.33 -15.21 -8.14
CA LEU A 33 -4.11 -14.40 -9.07
C LEU A 33 -3.58 -14.52 -10.50
N GLY A 34 -2.26 -14.54 -10.68
CA GLY A 34 -1.64 -14.77 -11.98
C GLY A 34 -2.17 -16.03 -12.64
N LYS A 35 -2.19 -17.13 -11.90
CA LYS A 35 -2.76 -18.41 -12.39
C LYS A 35 -4.25 -18.30 -12.73
N LYS A 36 -5.04 -17.61 -11.89
CA LYS A 36 -6.47 -17.37 -12.12
C LYS A 36 -6.72 -16.66 -13.46
N TYR A 37 -5.89 -15.67 -13.79
CA TYR A 37 -6.05 -14.86 -15.00
C TYR A 37 -5.14 -15.28 -16.18
N GLY A 38 -4.49 -16.44 -16.07
CA GLY A 38 -3.63 -16.99 -17.14
C GLY A 38 -2.39 -16.12 -17.41
N MET A 39 -1.85 -15.48 -16.39
CA MET A 39 -0.64 -14.69 -16.45
C MET A 39 0.52 -15.45 -15.82
N ASP A 40 1.68 -15.41 -16.50
CA ASP A 40 2.94 -15.97 -16.01
C ASP A 40 4.05 -14.94 -16.16
N THR A 41 4.73 -14.65 -15.07
CA THR A 41 5.83 -13.68 -15.01
C THR A 41 6.66 -13.91 -13.75
N ASP A 42 7.83 -13.29 -13.66
CA ASP A 42 8.55 -13.19 -12.39
C ASP A 42 7.79 -12.24 -11.43
N TRP A 43 6.98 -12.86 -10.57
CA TRP A 43 6.16 -12.14 -9.60
C TRP A 43 6.98 -11.41 -8.54
N THR A 44 8.20 -11.86 -8.26
CA THR A 44 9.11 -11.19 -7.34
C THR A 44 9.52 -9.84 -7.91
N SER A 45 10.04 -9.85 -9.13
CA SER A 45 10.42 -8.59 -9.80
C SER A 45 9.21 -7.74 -10.16
N PHE A 46 8.04 -8.35 -10.38
CA PHE A 46 6.79 -7.62 -10.58
C PHE A 46 6.39 -6.82 -9.33
N ALA A 47 6.42 -7.43 -8.16
CA ALA A 47 6.12 -6.78 -6.89
C ALA A 47 7.08 -5.59 -6.61
N ASP A 48 8.38 -5.80 -6.85
CA ASP A 48 9.39 -4.76 -6.68
C ASP A 48 9.18 -3.57 -7.65
N ASP A 49 8.91 -3.84 -8.93
CA ASP A 49 8.60 -2.82 -9.92
C ASP A 49 7.29 -2.08 -9.56
N TRP A 50 6.26 -2.81 -9.11
CA TRP A 50 4.99 -2.21 -8.72
C TRP A 50 5.15 -1.24 -7.55
N ARG A 51 5.87 -1.67 -6.52
CA ARG A 51 6.23 -0.80 -5.40
C ARG A 51 7.07 0.40 -5.84
N GLY A 52 7.96 0.20 -6.80
CA GLY A 52 8.81 1.25 -7.37
C GLY A 52 8.01 2.38 -8.04
N LEU A 53 6.83 2.10 -8.59
CA LEU A 53 5.94 3.09 -9.20
C LEU A 53 5.15 3.92 -8.18
N TYR A 54 5.11 3.54 -6.90
CA TYR A 54 4.37 4.26 -5.87
C TYR A 54 4.76 5.74 -5.75
N GLN A 55 6.03 6.04 -5.59
CA GLN A 55 6.51 7.43 -5.44
C GLN A 55 6.34 8.25 -6.72
N PRO A 56 6.68 7.75 -7.92
CA PRO A 56 6.38 8.44 -9.17
C PRO A 56 4.90 8.80 -9.33
N GLN A 57 3.98 7.88 -9.05
CA GLN A 57 2.54 8.14 -9.15
C GLN A 57 2.07 9.19 -8.16
N MET A 58 2.49 9.08 -6.90
CA MET A 58 2.21 10.09 -5.88
C MET A 58 2.77 11.47 -6.26
N HIS A 59 3.91 11.51 -6.94
CA HIS A 59 4.54 12.75 -7.37
C HIS A 59 3.72 13.45 -8.46
N ARG A 60 3.12 12.71 -9.40
CA ARG A 60 2.23 13.25 -10.45
C ARG A 60 1.05 13.99 -9.82
N VAL A 61 0.43 13.43 -8.77
CA VAL A 61 -0.65 14.10 -8.03
C VAL A 61 -0.15 15.34 -7.31
N ARG A 62 1.01 15.26 -6.65
CA ARG A 62 1.62 16.41 -5.94
C ARG A 62 1.95 17.58 -6.86
N LYS A 63 2.37 17.30 -8.09
CA LYS A 63 2.67 18.32 -9.10
C LYS A 63 1.43 18.86 -9.81
N GLY A 64 0.26 18.29 -9.58
CA GLY A 64 -0.95 18.66 -10.29
C GLY A 64 -1.02 18.15 -11.73
N GLU A 65 -0.16 17.18 -12.11
CA GLU A 65 -0.23 16.47 -13.38
C GLU A 65 -1.45 15.54 -13.45
N LEU A 66 -1.89 15.07 -12.29
CA LEU A 66 -3.14 14.36 -12.09
C LEU A 66 -4.01 15.14 -11.10
N PRO A 67 -5.36 15.10 -11.25
CA PRO A 67 -6.26 15.56 -10.21
C PRO A 67 -6.03 14.77 -8.92
N TRP A 68 -6.71 15.15 -7.84
CA TRP A 68 -6.70 14.32 -6.64
C TRP A 68 -7.16 12.89 -6.99
N THR A 69 -6.33 11.92 -6.68
CA THR A 69 -6.53 10.49 -7.01
C THR A 69 -6.20 9.70 -5.74
N ASN A 70 -7.07 8.77 -5.37
CA ASN A 70 -6.82 7.92 -4.22
C ASN A 70 -5.69 6.91 -4.52
N ILE A 71 -5.16 6.29 -3.47
CA ILE A 71 -3.99 5.42 -3.60
C ILE A 71 -4.30 4.14 -4.38
N ASP A 72 -5.52 3.62 -4.29
CA ASP A 72 -5.90 2.39 -4.97
C ASP A 72 -5.97 2.60 -6.49
N GLU A 73 -6.49 3.74 -6.92
CA GLU A 73 -6.49 4.12 -8.34
C GLU A 73 -5.04 4.28 -8.85
N LEU A 74 -4.14 4.85 -8.05
CA LEU A 74 -2.73 4.95 -8.42
C LEU A 74 -2.05 3.58 -8.47
N HIS A 75 -2.37 2.68 -7.55
CA HIS A 75 -1.88 1.30 -7.59
C HIS A 75 -2.41 0.54 -8.81
N LYS A 76 -3.70 0.70 -9.13
CA LYS A 76 -4.31 0.10 -10.33
C LYS A 76 -3.65 0.61 -11.60
N GLU A 77 -3.50 1.93 -11.74
CA GLU A 77 -2.81 2.53 -12.90
C GLU A 77 -1.37 1.99 -13.03
N ALA A 78 -0.63 1.93 -11.92
CA ALA A 78 0.72 1.37 -11.92
C ALA A 78 0.75 -0.11 -12.32
N PHE A 79 -0.22 -0.91 -11.87
CA PHE A 79 -0.38 -2.31 -12.27
C PHE A 79 -0.60 -2.43 -13.78
N GLU A 80 -1.51 -1.66 -14.36
CA GLU A 80 -1.81 -1.65 -15.79
C GLU A 80 -0.60 -1.21 -16.64
N MET A 81 0.16 -0.23 -16.15
CA MET A 81 1.44 0.17 -16.77
C MET A 81 2.43 -0.99 -16.80
N LEU A 82 2.52 -1.78 -15.73
CA LEU A 82 3.42 -2.94 -15.69
C LEU A 82 2.94 -4.07 -16.59
N LEU A 83 1.64 -4.31 -16.70
CA LEU A 83 1.12 -5.27 -17.67
C LEU A 83 1.57 -4.92 -19.08
N THR A 84 1.39 -3.66 -19.46
CA THR A 84 1.82 -3.16 -20.78
C THR A 84 3.33 -3.30 -20.97
N LYS A 85 4.13 -2.86 -19.99
CA LYS A 85 5.61 -2.93 -20.04
C LYS A 85 6.11 -4.36 -20.22
N ARG A 86 5.43 -5.33 -19.59
CA ARG A 86 5.83 -6.75 -19.60
C ARG A 86 5.12 -7.58 -20.67
N GLY A 87 4.28 -6.99 -21.50
CA GLY A 87 3.51 -7.69 -22.53
C GLY A 87 2.53 -8.71 -21.96
N LEU A 88 2.04 -8.48 -20.75
CA LEU A 88 1.06 -9.36 -20.10
C LEU A 88 -0.36 -9.01 -20.53
N LYS A 89 -1.20 -10.03 -20.63
CA LYS A 89 -2.62 -9.84 -20.95
C LYS A 89 -3.33 -9.13 -19.79
N HIS A 90 -4.16 -8.14 -20.11
CA HIS A 90 -4.99 -7.45 -19.11
C HIS A 90 -6.08 -8.40 -18.55
N PRO A 91 -6.23 -8.52 -17.23
CA PRO A 91 -7.18 -9.45 -16.60
C PRO A 91 -8.65 -8.98 -16.62
N GLY A 92 -8.94 -7.86 -17.27
CA GLY A 92 -10.21 -7.16 -17.17
C GLY A 92 -10.25 -6.20 -15.99
N GLU A 93 -11.27 -5.34 -15.96
CA GLU A 93 -11.43 -4.32 -14.91
C GLU A 93 -11.54 -4.95 -13.51
N GLU A 94 -12.38 -5.98 -13.36
CA GLU A 94 -12.53 -6.71 -12.10
C GLU A 94 -11.22 -7.35 -11.66
N GLY A 95 -10.49 -7.98 -12.57
CA GLY A 95 -9.20 -8.59 -12.27
C GLY A 95 -8.16 -7.55 -11.85
N ALA A 96 -8.10 -6.40 -12.51
CA ALA A 96 -7.19 -5.33 -12.12
C ALA A 96 -7.45 -4.85 -10.69
N TRP A 97 -8.73 -4.75 -10.29
CA TRP A 97 -9.09 -4.45 -8.90
C TRP A 97 -8.75 -5.58 -7.92
N GLU A 98 -8.94 -6.85 -8.29
CA GLU A 98 -8.52 -7.96 -7.43
C GLU A 98 -7.02 -7.92 -7.13
N PHE A 99 -6.18 -7.64 -8.14
CA PHE A 99 -4.75 -7.45 -7.93
C PHE A 99 -4.47 -6.25 -7.03
N THR A 100 -5.10 -5.11 -7.30
CA THR A 100 -4.94 -3.89 -6.49
C THR A 100 -5.30 -4.11 -5.03
N HIS A 101 -6.36 -4.86 -4.74
CA HIS A 101 -6.79 -5.17 -3.38
C HIS A 101 -5.82 -6.09 -2.60
N LEU A 102 -4.79 -6.64 -3.23
CA LEU A 102 -3.72 -7.30 -2.48
C LEU A 102 -2.99 -6.34 -1.53
N TRP A 103 -2.95 -5.05 -1.86
CA TRP A 103 -2.39 -4.02 -0.98
C TRP A 103 -3.19 -3.83 0.32
N HIS A 104 -4.43 -4.30 0.39
CA HIS A 104 -5.26 -4.31 1.59
C HIS A 104 -5.11 -5.58 2.43
N LYS A 105 -4.38 -6.59 1.93
CA LYS A 105 -4.23 -7.91 2.56
C LYS A 105 -2.80 -8.17 3.03
N LEU A 106 -2.03 -7.12 3.24
CA LEU A 106 -0.64 -7.23 3.66
C LEU A 106 -0.55 -7.82 5.08
N ARG A 107 0.39 -8.73 5.26
CA ARG A 107 0.61 -9.42 6.54
C ARG A 107 1.53 -8.58 7.43
N PRO A 108 1.20 -8.47 8.74
CA PRO A 108 2.10 -7.81 9.69
C PRO A 108 3.40 -8.61 9.85
N TRP A 109 4.46 -7.93 10.25
CA TRP A 109 5.62 -8.61 10.78
C TRP A 109 5.26 -9.36 12.08
N PRO A 110 5.97 -10.46 12.43
CA PRO A 110 5.63 -11.27 13.60
C PRO A 110 5.59 -10.49 14.92
N ASP A 111 6.39 -9.45 15.05
CA ASP A 111 6.52 -8.59 16.24
C ASP A 111 5.60 -7.35 16.21
N SER A 112 4.96 -7.06 15.09
CA SER A 112 4.14 -5.84 14.94
C SER A 112 2.93 -5.81 15.86
N ASN A 113 2.26 -6.96 16.04
CA ASN A 113 1.11 -7.07 16.95
C ASN A 113 1.50 -6.76 18.40
N GLU A 114 2.65 -7.28 18.82
CA GLU A 114 3.15 -7.10 20.18
C GLU A 114 3.67 -5.67 20.39
N GLY A 115 4.32 -5.09 19.35
CA GLY A 115 4.89 -3.74 19.40
C GLY A 115 3.87 -2.61 19.37
N ILE A 116 2.70 -2.81 18.72
CA ILE A 116 1.64 -1.78 18.60
C ILE A 116 0.58 -1.95 19.69
N GLY A 117 0.50 -3.11 20.32
CA GLY A 117 -0.55 -3.48 21.28
C GLY A 117 -1.77 -4.11 20.62
N ASN A 118 -2.55 -4.82 21.45
CA ASN A 118 -3.69 -5.61 20.97
C ASN A 118 -4.92 -4.78 20.55
N ASP A 119 -4.87 -3.44 20.63
CA ASP A 119 -6.03 -2.57 20.47
C ASP A 119 -6.24 -2.05 19.04
N VAL A 120 -5.33 -2.35 18.11
CA VAL A 120 -5.40 -1.86 16.72
C VAL A 120 -5.50 -3.02 15.76
N ARG A 121 -6.54 -3.06 14.94
CA ARG A 121 -6.65 -4.01 13.84
C ARG A 121 -5.78 -3.57 12.67
N PHE A 122 -4.97 -4.47 12.14
CA PHE A 122 -4.06 -4.17 11.03
C PHE A 122 -4.79 -3.72 9.76
N GLU A 123 -5.96 -4.29 9.48
CA GLU A 123 -6.80 -3.88 8.37
C GLU A 123 -7.20 -2.40 8.49
N GLU A 124 -7.53 -1.94 9.70
CA GLU A 124 -7.86 -0.54 9.97
C GLU A 124 -6.65 0.38 9.75
N LEU A 125 -5.43 -0.04 10.10
CA LEU A 125 -4.21 0.74 9.85
C LEU A 125 -3.93 0.88 8.35
N ILE A 126 -4.09 -0.20 7.58
CA ILE A 126 -3.88 -0.18 6.13
C ILE A 126 -4.92 0.71 5.46
N GLU A 127 -6.20 0.61 5.85
CA GLU A 127 -7.26 1.49 5.35
C GLU A 127 -7.01 2.96 5.67
N ILE A 128 -6.56 3.28 6.88
CA ILE A 128 -6.21 4.65 7.28
C ILE A 128 -5.08 5.17 6.40
N GLN A 129 -4.06 4.38 6.11
CA GLN A 129 -2.96 4.79 5.25
C GLN A 129 -3.42 4.99 3.81
N HIS A 130 -4.23 4.11 3.25
CA HIS A 130 -4.79 4.24 1.91
C HIS A 130 -5.71 5.46 1.79
N SER A 131 -6.53 5.73 2.80
CA SER A 131 -7.43 6.88 2.81
C SER A 131 -6.72 8.22 3.05
N GLN A 132 -5.65 8.24 3.84
CA GLN A 132 -4.95 9.47 4.26
C GLN A 132 -3.71 9.80 3.42
N GLY A 133 -3.15 8.85 2.68
CA GLY A 133 -1.90 9.03 1.92
C GLY A 133 -1.93 10.22 0.95
N VAL A 134 -3.11 10.59 0.48
CA VAL A 134 -3.31 11.73 -0.42
C VAL A 134 -3.81 12.99 0.31
N ARG A 135 -4.51 12.87 1.44
CA ARG A 135 -5.04 14.03 2.19
C ARG A 135 -3.96 14.90 2.82
N ARG A 136 -2.80 14.34 3.20
CA ARG A 136 -1.68 15.11 3.80
C ARG A 136 -1.11 16.20 2.93
N ASN A 137 -1.32 16.15 1.62
CA ASN A 137 -0.79 17.15 0.68
C ASN A 137 -1.68 18.40 0.49
N GLN A 138 -2.87 18.44 1.09
CA GLN A 138 -3.76 19.61 0.98
C GLN A 138 -3.78 20.49 2.23
N GLY A 139 -2.74 20.46 3.06
CA GLY A 139 -2.57 21.41 4.19
C GLY A 139 -3.50 21.15 5.37
N MET A 140 -4.13 19.98 5.49
CA MET A 140 -4.92 19.65 6.68
C MET A 140 -4.03 19.21 7.82
N LYS A 141 -4.05 19.98 8.90
CA LYS A 141 -3.51 19.58 10.21
C LYS A 141 -4.22 18.30 10.63
N ALA A 142 -3.45 17.30 11.06
CA ALA A 142 -4.01 16.09 11.63
C ALA A 142 -4.88 16.47 12.84
N GLU A 143 -6.19 16.32 12.74
CA GLU A 143 -7.07 16.38 13.91
C GLU A 143 -6.98 15.03 14.61
N VAL A 144 -6.47 15.07 15.81
CA VAL A 144 -6.46 13.92 16.72
C VAL A 144 -7.90 13.66 17.14
N VAL A 145 -8.50 12.59 16.63
CA VAL A 145 -9.77 12.11 17.18
C VAL A 145 -9.48 11.47 18.54
N ARG A 146 -10.11 12.01 19.57
CA ARG A 146 -10.06 11.52 20.97
C ARG A 146 -10.98 10.34 21.14
#